data_4aaaa9086cd8e2eff372fe18f97052b0
#
_entry.id   4aaaa9086cd8e2eff372fe18f97052b0
#
_cell.length_a   1.000
_cell.length_b   1.000
_cell.length_c   1.000
_cell.angle_alpha   90.00
_cell.angle_beta   90.00
_cell.angle_gamma   90.00
#
_symmetry.space_group_name_H-M   'P 1'
#
loop_
_entity.id
_entity.type
_entity.pdbx_description
1 polymer ?
#
loop_
_entity_poly.entity_id
_entity_poly.type
_entity_poly.pdbx_seq_one_letter_code
_entity_poly.pdbx_strand_id
1 'polypeptide(L)'
;SYADAFGAFKLADFASANGMMERIRQLLMEKWPNPQLILSLLEKVDEEKLSLQMEISRHPGHVALAAPTGWGKTIVGILSAIRGSSVKLFYSLPTITAIRKMKEKMECLLGADAIGEYFYFVDVDLLRAAKTEEDEEESRVLDFYRLFIPKVNITTVDQVLLSLMRAGKYHMRRFEFRKSILVFDEYHLLPAGMIGALAEVLGWYNSLYDMKIVLMTATPLSAYREVLVNSIGKVRTFDLSEEYSKFRRHRMELIGKVDEGVNLVEDLVGRGKRVLVVLNQVKRAVDFYEKLDAPGKVLLHSRFTVNDRYEKERKIEGCRVLVATQVAEVSLDVSFDVLVSDLAPIPAIIQRAGRVNRYSESKVSDPNVYVMTKIESSKPYYDLEIEHSLHILENKAWRLGEKGESAYLEMLREYDSLTHDQLLQKVEEFRDMIRRAGIFEGNQLLALNVGEERLARELRGGANVMVIPNNFEELVRDLFNKRRETTSYEDRMRIWAEIKGYMVPVKLWIAMEYGRQVPGIPIPVVGEDKPVYSPELGLLLEKL
;
A
#
# COMPACT_ATOMS: atom_id res chain seq x y z
N SER A 1 11.94 -27.81 -4.31
CA SER A 1 13.39 -27.66 -4.10
C SER A 1 13.81 -28.17 -2.72
N TYR A 2 15.11 -28.41 -2.51
CA TYR A 2 15.63 -28.84 -1.20
C TYR A 2 15.31 -27.81 -0.09
N ALA A 3 15.41 -26.53 -0.40
CA ALA A 3 15.06 -25.47 0.52
C ALA A 3 13.56 -25.44 0.91
N ASP A 4 12.68 -25.88 0.03
CA ASP A 4 11.24 -25.97 0.34
C ASP A 4 10.94 -27.16 1.26
N ALA A 5 11.60 -28.31 1.03
CA ALA A 5 11.48 -29.45 1.92
C ALA A 5 12.00 -29.13 3.32
N PHE A 6 13.14 -28.44 3.42
CA PHE A 6 13.68 -27.94 4.69
C PHE A 6 12.74 -26.94 5.36
N GLY A 7 12.15 -26.02 4.58
CA GLY A 7 11.17 -25.04 5.08
C GLY A 7 9.91 -25.69 5.63
N ALA A 8 9.35 -26.67 4.92
CA ALA A 8 8.20 -27.43 5.39
C ALA A 8 8.50 -28.21 6.68
N PHE A 9 9.70 -28.84 6.77
CA PHE A 9 10.15 -29.51 7.99
C PHE A 9 10.27 -28.52 9.16
N LYS A 10 10.89 -27.37 8.94
CA LYS A 10 11.04 -26.34 9.97
C LYS A 10 9.70 -25.76 10.42
N LEU A 11 8.76 -25.60 9.50
CA LEU A 11 7.40 -25.16 9.84
C LEU A 11 6.68 -26.20 10.71
N ALA A 12 6.78 -27.49 10.35
CA ALA A 12 6.18 -28.57 11.12
C ALA A 12 6.79 -28.66 12.53
N ASP A 13 8.12 -28.57 12.66
CA ASP A 13 8.84 -28.52 13.94
C ASP A 13 8.37 -27.34 14.81
N PHE A 14 8.33 -26.15 14.23
CA PHE A 14 7.84 -24.95 14.90
C PHE A 14 6.38 -25.10 15.36
N ALA A 15 5.51 -25.59 14.48
CA ALA A 15 4.09 -25.79 14.77
C ALA A 15 3.85 -26.83 15.87
N SER A 16 4.64 -27.91 15.86
CA SER A 16 4.60 -28.95 16.90
C SER A 16 5.02 -28.40 18.25
N ALA A 17 6.14 -27.68 18.30
CA ALA A 17 6.68 -27.10 19.53
C ALA A 17 5.74 -26.06 20.17
N ASN A 18 4.91 -25.39 19.37
CA ASN A 18 3.98 -24.34 19.82
C ASN A 18 2.51 -24.80 19.92
N GLY A 19 2.23 -26.11 19.77
CA GLY A 19 0.87 -26.65 19.87
C GLY A 19 -0.07 -26.22 18.73
N MET A 20 0.48 -25.79 17.58
CA MET A 20 -0.27 -25.17 16.46
C MET A 20 -0.71 -26.18 15.38
N MET A 21 -0.30 -27.45 15.48
CA MET A 21 -0.48 -28.44 14.41
C MET A 21 -1.94 -28.64 14.00
N GLU A 22 -2.86 -28.70 14.97
CA GLU A 22 -4.29 -28.92 14.68
C GLU A 22 -4.90 -27.71 13.95
N ARG A 23 -4.58 -26.49 14.40
CA ARG A 23 -5.04 -25.27 13.74
C ARG A 23 -4.48 -25.13 12.31
N ILE A 24 -3.20 -25.44 12.11
CA ILE A 24 -2.61 -25.46 10.76
C ILE A 24 -3.33 -26.48 9.88
N ARG A 25 -3.60 -27.70 10.40
CA ARG A 25 -4.32 -28.73 9.66
C ARG A 25 -5.71 -28.25 9.24
N GLN A 26 -6.46 -27.60 10.13
CA GLN A 26 -7.78 -27.03 9.85
C GLN A 26 -7.68 -26.00 8.72
N LEU A 27 -6.78 -25.02 8.83
CA LEU A 27 -6.59 -23.97 7.83
C LEU A 27 -6.17 -24.51 6.45
N LEU A 28 -5.31 -25.55 6.41
CA LEU A 28 -4.91 -26.20 5.16
C LEU A 28 -6.02 -27.02 4.50
N MET A 29 -6.95 -27.57 5.29
CA MET A 29 -8.10 -28.35 4.79
C MET A 29 -9.32 -27.50 4.45
N GLU A 30 -9.30 -26.23 4.80
CA GLU A 30 -10.40 -25.31 4.53
C GLU A 30 -10.65 -25.19 3.02
N LYS A 31 -11.90 -25.34 2.60
CA LYS A 31 -12.26 -25.21 1.18
C LYS A 31 -12.55 -23.77 0.84
N TRP A 32 -12.33 -23.40 -0.43
CA TRP A 32 -12.81 -22.13 -0.93
C TRP A 32 -14.32 -22.04 -0.78
N PRO A 33 -14.88 -20.88 -0.39
CA PRO A 33 -16.32 -20.67 -0.36
C PRO A 33 -16.92 -20.87 -1.76
N ASN A 34 -18.19 -21.22 -1.80
CA ASN A 34 -18.89 -21.39 -3.07
C ASN A 34 -18.88 -20.04 -3.84
N PRO A 35 -18.40 -20.01 -5.10
CA PRO A 35 -18.41 -18.79 -5.90
C PRO A 35 -19.80 -18.13 -6.02
N GLN A 36 -20.88 -18.93 -6.00
CA GLN A 36 -22.26 -18.40 -6.07
C GLN A 36 -22.63 -17.60 -4.82
N LEU A 37 -22.12 -17.98 -3.64
CA LEU A 37 -22.34 -17.21 -2.42
C LEU A 37 -21.73 -15.81 -2.52
N ILE A 38 -20.52 -15.71 -3.07
CA ILE A 38 -19.87 -14.41 -3.29
C ILE A 38 -20.62 -13.59 -4.33
N LEU A 39 -21.10 -14.24 -5.39
CA LEU A 39 -21.90 -13.57 -6.42
C LEU A 39 -23.22 -13.04 -5.87
N SER A 40 -23.88 -13.77 -4.98
CA SER A 40 -25.12 -13.30 -4.34
C SER A 40 -24.89 -12.09 -3.42
N LEU A 41 -23.70 -11.96 -2.81
CA LEU A 41 -23.33 -10.78 -2.04
C LEU A 41 -23.03 -9.55 -2.92
N LEU A 42 -22.90 -9.76 -4.23
CA LEU A 42 -22.64 -8.72 -5.24
C LEU A 42 -23.92 -8.33 -6.02
N GLU A 43 -25.11 -8.64 -5.53
CA GLU A 43 -26.41 -8.46 -6.21
C GLU A 43 -26.69 -7.03 -6.74
N LYS A 44 -25.93 -6.03 -6.33
CA LYS A 44 -26.04 -4.65 -6.83
C LYS A 44 -25.07 -4.31 -7.97
N VAL A 45 -24.36 -5.30 -8.51
CA VAL A 45 -23.40 -5.09 -9.59
C VAL A 45 -24.10 -5.26 -10.92
N ASP A 46 -23.86 -4.35 -11.85
CA ASP A 46 -24.28 -4.45 -13.24
C ASP A 46 -23.94 -5.83 -13.84
N GLU A 47 -24.91 -6.49 -14.48
CA GLU A 47 -24.78 -7.86 -14.99
C GLU A 47 -23.70 -7.97 -16.08
N GLU A 48 -23.57 -6.98 -16.97
CA GLU A 48 -22.54 -6.98 -18.01
C GLU A 48 -21.15 -6.90 -17.38
N LYS A 49 -20.99 -6.00 -16.42
CA LYS A 49 -19.75 -5.82 -15.66
C LYS A 49 -19.38 -7.09 -14.90
N LEU A 50 -20.34 -7.72 -14.23
CA LEU A 50 -20.12 -8.97 -13.51
C LEU A 50 -19.73 -10.09 -14.46
N SER A 51 -20.40 -10.20 -15.61
CA SER A 51 -20.07 -11.18 -16.66
C SER A 51 -18.62 -11.04 -17.12
N LEU A 52 -18.17 -9.80 -17.38
CA LEU A 52 -16.80 -9.52 -17.78
C LEU A 52 -15.78 -9.83 -16.66
N GLN A 53 -16.09 -9.47 -15.40
CA GLN A 53 -15.26 -9.82 -14.25
C GLN A 53 -15.11 -11.35 -14.12
N MET A 54 -16.19 -12.08 -14.37
CA MET A 54 -16.21 -13.54 -14.36
C MET A 54 -15.39 -14.13 -15.52
N GLU A 55 -15.48 -13.57 -16.71
CA GLU A 55 -14.68 -14.00 -17.88
C GLU A 55 -13.19 -13.83 -17.59
N ILE A 56 -12.76 -12.64 -17.14
CA ILE A 56 -11.38 -12.34 -16.81
C ILE A 56 -10.86 -13.31 -15.73
N SER A 57 -11.65 -13.52 -14.67
CA SER A 57 -11.25 -14.39 -13.55
C SER A 57 -11.07 -15.86 -13.94
N ARG A 58 -11.82 -16.34 -14.94
CA ARG A 58 -11.74 -17.72 -15.46
C ARG A 58 -10.51 -17.99 -16.31
N HIS A 59 -9.79 -16.96 -16.74
CA HIS A 59 -8.59 -17.17 -17.55
C HIS A 59 -7.58 -18.05 -16.79
N PRO A 60 -7.13 -19.17 -17.36
CA PRO A 60 -6.29 -20.13 -16.64
C PRO A 60 -4.85 -19.63 -16.42
N GLY A 61 -4.33 -18.79 -17.30
CA GLY A 61 -2.98 -18.23 -17.24
C GLY A 61 -2.90 -16.91 -16.49
N HIS A 62 -1.75 -16.25 -16.62
CA HIS A 62 -1.50 -14.94 -16.04
C HIS A 62 -2.36 -13.85 -16.69
N VAL A 63 -2.72 -12.84 -15.92
CA VAL A 63 -3.61 -11.75 -16.34
C VAL A 63 -2.98 -10.39 -16.01
N ALA A 64 -3.06 -9.46 -16.94
CA ALA A 64 -2.83 -8.04 -16.71
C ALA A 64 -4.13 -7.27 -17.00
N LEU A 65 -4.69 -6.59 -16.01
CA LEU A 65 -5.97 -5.89 -16.08
C LEU A 65 -5.74 -4.39 -15.89
N ALA A 66 -6.11 -3.59 -16.89
CA ALA A 66 -6.23 -2.14 -16.81
C ALA A 66 -7.70 -1.74 -16.80
N ALA A 67 -8.19 -1.13 -15.71
CA ALA A 67 -9.57 -0.72 -15.56
C ALA A 67 -9.68 0.51 -14.64
N PRO A 68 -10.69 1.39 -14.82
CA PRO A 68 -10.83 2.61 -14.02
C PRO A 68 -10.95 2.34 -12.51
N THR A 69 -10.68 3.39 -11.72
CA THR A 69 -10.93 3.34 -10.28
C THR A 69 -12.43 3.14 -10.01
N GLY A 70 -12.77 2.25 -9.05
CA GLY A 70 -14.17 1.93 -8.75
C GLY A 70 -14.81 0.91 -9.69
N TRP A 71 -14.12 0.43 -10.74
CA TRP A 71 -14.65 -0.61 -11.64
C TRP A 71 -14.85 -1.98 -10.97
N GLY A 72 -14.18 -2.24 -9.85
CA GLY A 72 -14.32 -3.51 -9.12
C GLY A 72 -13.20 -4.52 -9.43
N LYS A 73 -12.00 -4.08 -9.76
CA LYS A 73 -10.81 -4.92 -9.96
C LYS A 73 -10.59 -5.96 -8.86
N THR A 74 -10.86 -5.59 -7.61
CA THR A 74 -10.74 -6.48 -6.44
C THR A 74 -11.52 -7.79 -6.61
N ILE A 75 -12.73 -7.72 -7.18
CA ILE A 75 -13.59 -8.89 -7.39
C ILE A 75 -12.93 -9.87 -8.37
N VAL A 76 -12.26 -9.38 -9.41
CA VAL A 76 -11.51 -10.21 -10.35
C VAL A 76 -10.41 -10.99 -9.62
N GLY A 77 -9.65 -10.32 -8.73
CA GLY A 77 -8.61 -10.97 -7.93
C GLY A 77 -9.16 -12.10 -7.04
N ILE A 78 -10.26 -11.84 -6.33
CA ILE A 78 -10.93 -12.81 -5.45
C ILE A 78 -11.50 -13.99 -6.27
N LEU A 79 -12.27 -13.71 -7.31
CA LEU A 79 -12.88 -14.75 -8.16
C LEU A 79 -11.84 -15.61 -8.88
N SER A 80 -10.69 -15.03 -9.24
CA SER A 80 -9.57 -15.79 -9.81
C SER A 80 -9.07 -16.89 -8.88
N ALA A 81 -9.04 -16.64 -7.56
CA ALA A 81 -8.60 -17.61 -6.56
C ALA A 81 -9.65 -18.71 -6.33
N ILE A 82 -10.91 -18.33 -6.16
CA ILE A 82 -11.98 -19.24 -5.76
C ILE A 82 -12.35 -20.22 -6.87
N ARG A 83 -12.22 -19.80 -8.11
CA ARG A 83 -12.59 -20.60 -9.30
C ARG A 83 -11.43 -21.43 -9.86
N GLY A 84 -10.22 -21.16 -9.42
CA GLY A 84 -9.03 -21.87 -9.85
C GLY A 84 -8.75 -23.13 -9.03
N SER A 85 -7.73 -23.87 -9.44
CA SER A 85 -7.15 -24.99 -8.67
C SER A 85 -6.13 -24.51 -7.62
N SER A 86 -6.16 -23.21 -7.30
CA SER A 86 -5.17 -22.59 -6.44
C SER A 86 -5.34 -22.97 -4.98
N VAL A 87 -4.22 -23.18 -4.29
CA VAL A 87 -4.20 -23.53 -2.87
C VAL A 87 -4.42 -22.28 -2.02
N LYS A 88 -3.79 -21.15 -2.39
CA LYS A 88 -3.81 -19.90 -1.62
C LYS A 88 -3.96 -18.68 -2.51
N LEU A 89 -4.46 -17.60 -1.91
CA LEU A 89 -4.46 -16.25 -2.48
C LEU A 89 -3.49 -15.36 -1.71
N PHE A 90 -2.57 -14.73 -2.42
CA PHE A 90 -1.79 -13.60 -1.94
C PHE A 90 -2.32 -12.33 -2.60
N TYR A 91 -2.92 -11.45 -1.82
CA TYR A 91 -3.41 -10.17 -2.29
C TYR A 91 -2.45 -9.07 -1.83
N SER A 92 -1.63 -8.59 -2.75
CA SER A 92 -0.55 -7.66 -2.45
C SER A 92 -0.94 -6.23 -2.79
N LEU A 93 -0.77 -5.35 -1.81
CA LEU A 93 -1.11 -3.93 -1.86
C LEU A 93 0.13 -3.06 -1.63
N PRO A 94 0.16 -1.85 -2.17
CA PRO A 94 1.32 -0.97 -2.01
C PRO A 94 1.43 -0.33 -0.62
N THR A 95 0.36 -0.29 0.19
CA THR A 95 0.34 0.37 1.51
C THR A 95 -0.37 -0.41 2.60
N ILE A 96 0.04 -0.16 3.86
CA ILE A 96 -0.53 -0.80 5.05
C ILE A 96 -2.00 -0.42 5.27
N THR A 97 -2.37 0.84 5.07
CA THR A 97 -3.77 1.28 5.27
C THR A 97 -4.72 0.60 4.29
N ALA A 98 -4.26 0.33 3.05
CA ALA A 98 -5.03 -0.44 2.07
C ALA A 98 -5.25 -1.90 2.52
N ILE A 99 -4.30 -2.49 3.24
CA ILE A 99 -4.39 -3.86 3.77
C ILE A 99 -5.54 -3.98 4.77
N ARG A 100 -5.62 -3.09 5.76
CA ARG A 100 -6.66 -3.12 6.79
C ARG A 100 -8.07 -3.09 6.17
N LYS A 101 -8.31 -2.15 5.25
CA LYS A 101 -9.60 -2.04 4.56
C LYS A 101 -9.91 -3.22 3.64
N MET A 102 -8.88 -3.77 3.00
CA MET A 102 -9.03 -4.96 2.18
C MET A 102 -9.39 -6.18 3.04
N LYS A 103 -8.81 -6.29 4.24
CA LYS A 103 -9.15 -7.34 5.21
C LYS A 103 -10.63 -7.28 5.58
N GLU A 104 -11.11 -6.14 6.06
CA GLU A 104 -12.53 -5.94 6.40
C GLU A 104 -13.46 -6.36 5.25
N LYS A 105 -13.14 -5.94 4.03
CA LYS A 105 -13.90 -6.29 2.84
C LYS A 105 -13.86 -7.79 2.52
N MET A 106 -12.71 -8.42 2.66
CA MET A 106 -12.57 -9.85 2.38
C MET A 106 -13.20 -10.72 3.48
N GLU A 107 -13.15 -10.30 4.73
CA GLU A 107 -13.82 -10.97 5.85
C GLU A 107 -15.32 -11.06 5.65
N CYS A 108 -15.93 -9.98 5.14
CA CYS A 108 -17.36 -9.99 4.76
C CYS A 108 -17.69 -10.98 3.63
N LEU A 109 -16.74 -11.22 2.70
CA LEU A 109 -16.96 -12.06 1.53
C LEU A 109 -16.55 -13.53 1.75
N LEU A 110 -15.51 -13.78 2.53
CA LEU A 110 -14.85 -15.08 2.62
C LEU A 110 -14.89 -15.70 4.03
N GLY A 111 -15.30 -14.93 5.04
CA GLY A 111 -15.21 -15.32 6.45
C GLY A 111 -13.85 -14.94 7.06
N ALA A 112 -13.86 -14.58 8.34
CA ALA A 112 -12.67 -14.09 9.04
C ALA A 112 -11.56 -15.16 9.20
N ASP A 113 -11.95 -16.41 9.43
CA ASP A 113 -11.00 -17.50 9.73
C ASP A 113 -10.04 -17.83 8.58
N ALA A 114 -10.48 -17.60 7.33
CA ALA A 114 -9.68 -17.88 6.15
C ALA A 114 -8.61 -16.81 5.86
N ILE A 115 -8.68 -15.66 6.53
CA ILE A 115 -7.93 -14.45 6.17
C ILE A 115 -6.84 -14.16 7.17
N GLY A 116 -5.63 -13.94 6.67
CA GLY A 116 -4.50 -13.39 7.40
C GLY A 116 -4.00 -12.11 6.77
N GLU A 117 -3.52 -11.20 7.61
CA GLU A 117 -2.83 -10.01 7.17
C GLU A 117 -1.40 -10.00 7.70
N TYR A 118 -0.44 -9.61 6.84
CA TYR A 118 0.93 -9.49 7.28
C TYR A 118 1.64 -8.28 6.68
N PHE A 119 2.08 -7.40 7.56
CA PHE A 119 2.93 -6.24 7.28
C PHE A 119 3.75 -5.90 8.53
N TYR A 120 4.67 -4.95 8.42
CA TYR A 120 5.66 -4.70 9.49
C TYR A 120 5.05 -4.36 10.87
N PHE A 121 3.88 -3.71 10.92
CA PHE A 121 3.21 -3.28 12.17
C PHE A 121 1.97 -4.09 12.52
N VAL A 122 1.79 -5.26 11.94
CA VAL A 122 0.59 -6.08 12.19
C VAL A 122 0.41 -6.46 13.66
N ASP A 123 1.50 -6.61 14.40
CA ASP A 123 1.48 -6.87 15.85
C ASP A 123 0.89 -5.71 16.67
N VAL A 124 1.06 -4.47 16.20
CA VAL A 124 0.42 -3.30 16.83
C VAL A 124 -1.09 -3.32 16.62
N ASP A 125 -1.54 -3.73 15.45
CA ASP A 125 -2.98 -3.83 15.16
C ASP A 125 -3.64 -4.96 15.92
N LEU A 126 -2.98 -6.11 16.04
CA LEU A 126 -3.45 -7.24 16.85
C LEU A 126 -3.54 -6.86 18.34
N LEU A 127 -2.52 -6.19 18.88
CA LEU A 127 -2.55 -5.71 20.27
C LEU A 127 -3.75 -4.79 20.55
N ARG A 128 -4.15 -3.98 19.58
CA ARG A 128 -5.31 -3.09 19.71
C ARG A 128 -6.65 -3.81 19.58
N ALA A 129 -6.69 -4.89 18.84
CA ALA A 129 -7.89 -5.72 18.69
C ALA A 129 -8.17 -6.51 19.98
N ALA A 130 -7.13 -6.85 20.74
CA ALA A 130 -7.24 -7.53 22.02
C ALA A 130 -8.01 -6.68 23.04
N LYS A 131 -9.11 -7.21 23.52
CA LYS A 131 -9.97 -6.52 24.51
C LYS A 131 -9.68 -6.93 25.95
N THR A 132 -8.99 -8.05 26.18
CA THR A 132 -8.71 -8.61 27.50
C THR A 132 -7.32 -9.24 27.57
N GLU A 133 -6.76 -9.37 28.78
CA GLU A 133 -5.45 -10.02 29.04
C GLU A 133 -5.48 -11.56 28.79
N GLU A 134 -6.67 -12.14 28.60
CA GLU A 134 -6.87 -13.58 28.44
C GLU A 134 -6.67 -14.11 27.01
N ASP A 135 -6.42 -13.24 26.03
CA ASP A 135 -6.22 -13.66 24.63
C ASP A 135 -4.79 -14.17 24.38
N GLU A 136 -4.43 -15.30 25.01
CA GLU A 136 -3.21 -16.08 24.68
C GLU A 136 -3.13 -16.50 23.21
N GLU A 137 -4.27 -16.50 22.51
CA GLU A 137 -4.33 -16.83 21.08
C GLU A 137 -3.66 -15.81 20.16
N GLU A 138 -3.51 -14.56 20.58
CA GLU A 138 -3.07 -13.48 19.67
C GLU A 138 -1.60 -13.58 19.24
N SER A 139 -0.70 -14.00 20.12
CA SER A 139 0.70 -14.19 19.73
C SER A 139 0.86 -15.33 18.74
N ARG A 140 0.02 -16.37 18.88
CA ARG A 140 -0.04 -17.50 17.95
C ARG A 140 -0.62 -17.09 16.60
N VAL A 141 -1.66 -16.26 16.58
CA VAL A 141 -2.24 -15.70 15.35
C VAL A 141 -1.19 -14.89 14.56
N LEU A 142 -0.36 -14.11 15.26
CA LEU A 142 0.73 -13.36 14.59
C LEU A 142 1.72 -14.29 13.89
N ASP A 143 2.09 -15.40 14.49
CA ASP A 143 3.00 -16.35 13.86
C ASP A 143 2.36 -17.05 12.65
N PHE A 144 1.05 -17.35 12.68
CA PHE A 144 0.32 -17.83 11.50
C PHE A 144 0.39 -16.81 10.34
N TYR A 145 0.14 -15.53 10.63
CA TYR A 145 0.18 -14.48 9.62
C TYR A 145 1.60 -14.28 9.06
N ARG A 146 2.60 -14.27 9.95
CA ARG A 146 4.02 -14.17 9.55
C ARG A 146 4.48 -15.29 8.63
N LEU A 147 3.93 -16.49 8.79
CA LEU A 147 4.30 -17.68 8.02
C LEU A 147 3.38 -17.91 6.82
N PHE A 148 2.43 -17.02 6.54
CA PHE A 148 1.47 -17.12 5.46
C PHE A 148 0.63 -18.40 5.48
N ILE A 149 0.28 -18.88 6.68
CA ILE A 149 -0.53 -20.09 6.86
C ILE A 149 -1.97 -19.93 6.36
N PRO A 150 -2.67 -18.78 6.58
CA PRO A 150 -4.03 -18.60 6.11
C PRO A 150 -4.18 -18.83 4.61
N LYS A 151 -5.40 -19.16 4.19
CA LYS A 151 -5.74 -19.41 2.79
C LYS A 151 -5.68 -18.15 1.94
N VAL A 152 -6.09 -17.03 2.51
CA VAL A 152 -5.98 -15.68 1.95
C VAL A 152 -4.97 -14.90 2.78
N ASN A 153 -3.93 -14.41 2.13
CA ASN A 153 -2.89 -13.60 2.75
C ASN A 153 -2.90 -12.20 2.13
N ILE A 154 -3.34 -11.20 2.90
CA ILE A 154 -3.30 -9.80 2.49
C ILE A 154 -1.99 -9.22 3.01
N THR A 155 -1.16 -8.70 2.11
CA THR A 155 0.20 -8.29 2.48
C THR A 155 0.70 -7.14 1.62
N THR A 156 1.84 -6.57 2.00
CA THR A 156 2.53 -5.60 1.14
C THR A 156 3.42 -6.33 0.12
N VAL A 157 3.67 -5.68 -1.02
CA VAL A 157 4.52 -6.26 -2.10
C VAL A 157 5.93 -6.57 -1.59
N ASP A 158 6.48 -5.74 -0.70
CA ASP A 158 7.80 -5.98 -0.09
C ASP A 158 7.85 -7.29 0.70
N GLN A 159 6.78 -7.69 1.39
CA GLN A 159 6.76 -8.96 2.12
C GLN A 159 6.80 -10.18 1.19
N VAL A 160 6.14 -10.08 0.02
CA VAL A 160 6.25 -11.10 -1.04
C VAL A 160 7.70 -11.16 -1.55
N LEU A 161 8.26 -10.00 -1.90
CA LEU A 161 9.64 -9.91 -2.40
C LEU A 161 10.64 -10.46 -1.39
N LEU A 162 10.60 -10.03 -0.12
CA LEU A 162 11.50 -10.51 0.94
C LEU A 162 11.44 -12.03 1.10
N SER A 163 10.25 -12.61 1.04
CA SER A 163 10.07 -14.06 1.18
C SER A 163 10.68 -14.84 0.01
N LEU A 164 10.56 -14.31 -1.21
CA LEU A 164 11.09 -14.93 -2.41
C LEU A 164 12.58 -14.62 -2.66
N MET A 165 13.10 -13.49 -2.13
CA MET A 165 14.50 -13.07 -2.23
C MET A 165 15.39 -13.60 -1.09
N ARG A 166 14.99 -14.63 -0.39
CA ARG A 166 15.75 -15.28 0.68
C ARG A 166 16.10 -14.41 1.90
N ALA A 167 15.22 -13.45 2.23
CA ALA A 167 15.41 -12.62 3.42
C ALA A 167 14.73 -13.22 4.66
N GLY A 168 15.36 -13.12 5.82
CA GLY A 168 14.81 -13.57 7.09
C GLY A 168 14.47 -15.07 7.13
N LYS A 169 13.30 -15.41 7.65
CA LYS A 169 12.78 -16.80 7.73
C LYS A 169 12.16 -17.27 6.39
N TYR A 170 12.73 -16.88 5.26
CA TYR A 170 12.18 -17.11 3.92
C TYR A 170 11.86 -18.58 3.62
N HIS A 171 12.65 -19.52 4.11
CA HIS A 171 12.47 -20.95 3.86
C HIS A 171 11.15 -21.48 4.42
N MET A 172 10.62 -20.89 5.52
CA MET A 172 9.32 -21.25 6.10
C MET A 172 8.14 -20.57 5.39
N ARG A 173 8.39 -19.53 4.59
CA ARG A 173 7.38 -18.76 3.88
C ARG A 173 7.31 -19.09 2.39
N ARG A 174 8.46 -19.32 1.77
CA ARG A 174 8.60 -19.39 0.30
C ARG A 174 7.77 -20.50 -0.33
N PHE A 175 7.71 -21.67 0.28
CA PHE A 175 6.95 -22.78 -0.30
C PHE A 175 5.43 -22.56 -0.26
N GLU A 176 4.92 -21.64 0.56
CA GLU A 176 3.51 -21.26 0.64
C GLU A 176 3.01 -20.61 -0.66
N PHE A 177 3.92 -20.09 -1.48
CA PHE A 177 3.59 -19.54 -2.80
C PHE A 177 3.31 -20.60 -3.87
N ARG A 178 3.56 -21.87 -3.59
CA ARG A 178 3.30 -22.94 -4.58
C ARG A 178 1.83 -23.10 -4.87
N LYS A 179 1.49 -23.17 -6.18
CA LYS A 179 0.09 -23.26 -6.68
C LYS A 179 -0.82 -22.16 -6.14
N SER A 180 -0.26 -21.00 -5.88
CA SER A 180 -1.01 -19.84 -5.39
C SER A 180 -1.38 -18.91 -6.53
N ILE A 181 -2.34 -18.03 -6.23
CA ILE A 181 -2.56 -16.82 -7.03
C ILE A 181 -1.94 -15.64 -6.30
N LEU A 182 -1.13 -14.88 -7.03
CA LEU A 182 -0.56 -13.61 -6.59
C LEU A 182 -1.24 -12.47 -7.32
N VAL A 183 -1.97 -11.66 -6.57
CA VAL A 183 -2.59 -10.42 -7.05
C VAL A 183 -1.71 -9.25 -6.65
N PHE A 184 -1.28 -8.44 -7.61
CA PHE A 184 -0.58 -7.19 -7.40
C PHE A 184 -1.53 -6.05 -7.82
N ASP A 185 -2.22 -5.49 -6.83
CA ASP A 185 -3.17 -4.42 -7.05
C ASP A 185 -2.47 -3.06 -7.02
N GLU A 186 -2.83 -2.18 -7.95
CA GLU A 186 -2.25 -0.85 -8.15
C GLU A 186 -0.71 -0.88 -8.27
N TYR A 187 -0.16 -1.85 -9.03
CA TYR A 187 1.29 -2.05 -9.17
C TYR A 187 2.04 -0.83 -9.73
N HIS A 188 1.37 0.07 -10.45
CA HIS A 188 1.95 1.31 -10.97
C HIS A 188 2.42 2.29 -9.86
N LEU A 189 1.96 2.10 -8.62
CA LEU A 189 2.37 2.89 -7.45
C LEU A 189 3.68 2.40 -6.82
N LEU A 190 4.18 1.27 -7.30
CA LEU A 190 5.46 0.76 -6.83
C LEU A 190 6.61 1.59 -7.41
N PRO A 191 7.65 1.90 -6.62
CA PRO A 191 8.87 2.50 -7.14
C PRO A 191 9.50 1.63 -8.24
N ALA A 192 10.19 2.24 -9.19
CA ALA A 192 10.86 1.54 -10.29
C ALA A 192 11.77 0.39 -9.80
N GLY A 193 12.46 0.59 -8.67
CA GLY A 193 13.26 -0.46 -8.03
C GLY A 193 12.45 -1.68 -7.60
N MET A 194 11.25 -1.48 -7.05
CA MET A 194 10.37 -2.59 -6.69
C MET A 194 9.80 -3.30 -7.92
N ILE A 195 9.50 -2.58 -9.00
CA ILE A 195 9.08 -3.17 -10.28
C ILE A 195 10.20 -4.06 -10.83
N GLY A 196 11.45 -3.58 -10.82
CA GLY A 196 12.61 -4.36 -11.24
C GLY A 196 12.80 -5.63 -10.41
N ALA A 197 12.71 -5.52 -9.07
CA ALA A 197 12.79 -6.65 -8.16
C ALA A 197 11.65 -7.66 -8.40
N LEU A 198 10.44 -7.16 -8.58
CA LEU A 198 9.26 -7.98 -8.83
C LEU A 198 9.39 -8.75 -10.15
N ALA A 199 9.87 -8.09 -11.20
CA ALA A 199 10.11 -8.72 -12.49
C ALA A 199 11.11 -9.89 -12.38
N GLU A 200 12.24 -9.70 -11.69
CA GLU A 200 13.24 -10.75 -11.48
C GLU A 200 12.69 -11.92 -10.65
N VAL A 201 12.00 -11.61 -9.54
CA VAL A 201 11.40 -12.63 -8.66
C VAL A 201 10.33 -13.43 -9.40
N LEU A 202 9.42 -12.78 -10.12
CA LEU A 202 8.36 -13.45 -10.85
C LEU A 202 8.90 -14.25 -12.03
N GLY A 203 9.87 -13.74 -12.77
CA GLY A 203 10.54 -14.46 -13.84
C GLY A 203 11.18 -15.76 -13.35
N TRP A 204 11.75 -15.74 -12.14
CA TRP A 204 12.39 -16.92 -11.56
C TRP A 204 11.41 -17.95 -10.98
N TYR A 205 10.37 -17.50 -10.26
CA TYR A 205 9.53 -18.39 -9.46
C TYR A 205 8.21 -18.80 -10.09
N ASN A 206 7.65 -18.07 -11.08
CA ASN A 206 6.32 -18.35 -11.58
C ASN A 206 6.17 -19.80 -12.10
N SER A 207 7.11 -20.25 -12.92
CA SER A 207 7.12 -21.62 -13.47
C SER A 207 7.52 -22.65 -12.41
N LEU A 208 8.44 -22.29 -11.52
CA LEU A 208 8.94 -23.22 -10.47
C LEU A 208 7.85 -23.57 -9.46
N TYR A 209 6.97 -22.61 -9.16
CA TYR A 209 5.92 -22.78 -8.16
C TYR A 209 4.52 -22.94 -8.74
N ASP A 210 4.37 -22.96 -10.07
CA ASP A 210 3.07 -23.05 -10.73
C ASP A 210 2.11 -21.96 -10.21
N MET A 211 2.60 -20.72 -10.17
CA MET A 211 1.84 -19.57 -9.68
C MET A 211 1.00 -18.98 -10.81
N LYS A 212 -0.21 -18.51 -10.50
CA LYS A 212 -0.96 -17.61 -11.36
C LYS A 212 -0.77 -16.17 -10.90
N ILE A 213 -0.41 -15.27 -11.81
CA ILE A 213 -0.13 -13.87 -11.51
C ILE A 213 -1.25 -13.01 -12.10
N VAL A 214 -1.77 -12.09 -11.30
CA VAL A 214 -2.80 -11.12 -11.69
C VAL A 214 -2.27 -9.72 -11.37
N LEU A 215 -1.92 -8.97 -12.41
CA LEU A 215 -1.49 -7.57 -12.33
C LEU A 215 -2.69 -6.67 -12.54
N MET A 216 -2.97 -5.73 -11.64
CA MET A 216 -4.12 -4.82 -11.74
C MET A 216 -3.69 -3.37 -11.56
N THR A 217 -4.27 -2.48 -12.37
CA THR A 217 -3.99 -1.04 -12.30
C THR A 217 -5.12 -0.21 -12.86
N ALA A 218 -5.26 1.03 -12.38
CA ALA A 218 -6.10 2.04 -13.00
C ALA A 218 -5.30 3.00 -13.90
N THR A 219 -3.98 3.05 -13.75
CA THR A 219 -3.11 3.93 -14.54
C THR A 219 -1.96 3.12 -15.14
N PRO A 220 -2.19 2.37 -16.23
CA PRO A 220 -1.18 1.52 -16.83
C PRO A 220 -0.03 2.36 -17.41
N LEU A 221 1.18 2.19 -16.86
CA LEU A 221 2.43 2.69 -17.43
C LEU A 221 3.05 1.60 -18.29
N SER A 222 3.36 1.92 -19.56
CA SER A 222 3.82 0.93 -20.54
C SER A 222 5.16 0.31 -20.15
N ALA A 223 6.10 1.10 -19.63
CA ALA A 223 7.41 0.63 -19.18
C ALA A 223 7.29 -0.45 -18.08
N TYR A 224 6.44 -0.22 -17.08
CA TYR A 224 6.24 -1.17 -15.98
C TYR A 224 5.55 -2.44 -16.45
N ARG A 225 4.50 -2.28 -17.26
CA ARG A 225 3.77 -3.41 -17.85
C ARG A 225 4.67 -4.27 -18.73
N GLU A 226 5.46 -3.65 -19.59
CA GLU A 226 6.37 -4.35 -20.50
C GLU A 226 7.37 -5.20 -19.74
N VAL A 227 8.05 -4.65 -18.75
CA VAL A 227 9.04 -5.38 -17.97
C VAL A 227 8.41 -6.55 -17.21
N LEU A 228 7.26 -6.34 -16.56
CA LEU A 228 6.58 -7.39 -15.82
C LEU A 228 6.04 -8.49 -16.73
N VAL A 229 5.37 -8.14 -17.83
CA VAL A 229 4.83 -9.10 -18.79
C VAL A 229 5.93 -9.93 -19.44
N ASN A 230 7.04 -9.30 -19.86
CA ASN A 230 8.18 -10.00 -20.43
C ASN A 230 8.84 -10.98 -19.45
N SER A 231 8.88 -10.63 -18.15
CA SER A 231 9.45 -11.49 -17.12
C SER A 231 8.54 -12.65 -16.73
N ILE A 232 7.23 -12.44 -16.69
CA ILE A 232 6.24 -13.46 -16.34
C ILE A 232 6.02 -14.44 -17.50
N GLY A 233 6.07 -13.95 -18.74
CA GLY A 233 5.86 -14.75 -19.96
C GLY A 233 4.43 -14.62 -20.49
N LYS A 234 3.72 -15.73 -20.73
CA LYS A 234 2.40 -15.72 -21.37
C LYS A 234 1.32 -15.05 -20.52
N VAL A 235 1.19 -13.72 -20.60
CA VAL A 235 0.20 -12.91 -19.89
C VAL A 235 -0.89 -12.45 -20.86
N ARG A 236 -2.16 -12.71 -20.52
CA ARG A 236 -3.31 -12.12 -21.24
C ARG A 236 -3.61 -10.73 -20.69
N THR A 237 -3.56 -9.74 -21.55
CA THR A 237 -3.91 -8.36 -21.19
C THR A 237 -5.38 -8.09 -21.48
N PHE A 238 -6.07 -7.54 -20.50
CA PHE A 238 -7.41 -6.98 -20.61
C PHE A 238 -7.31 -5.47 -20.38
N ASP A 239 -7.53 -4.72 -21.44
CA ASP A 239 -7.55 -3.26 -21.43
C ASP A 239 -9.00 -2.77 -21.54
N LEU A 240 -9.52 -2.26 -20.42
CA LEU A 240 -10.89 -1.75 -20.33
C LEU A 240 -10.91 -0.21 -20.46
N SER A 241 -10.13 0.32 -21.39
CA SER A 241 -10.07 1.76 -21.68
C SER A 241 -11.45 2.34 -22.04
N GLU A 242 -12.33 1.58 -22.66
CA GLU A 242 -13.68 2.01 -23.01
C GLU A 242 -14.55 2.31 -21.78
N GLU A 243 -14.32 1.58 -20.70
CA GLU A 243 -15.05 1.77 -19.44
C GLU A 243 -14.87 3.17 -18.82
N TYR A 244 -13.74 3.83 -19.09
CA TYR A 244 -13.50 5.19 -18.60
C TYR A 244 -14.51 6.21 -19.16
N SER A 245 -15.04 6.00 -20.36
CA SER A 245 -16.02 6.90 -20.99
C SER A 245 -17.37 6.92 -20.25
N LYS A 246 -17.68 5.87 -19.50
CA LYS A 246 -18.91 5.76 -18.70
C LYS A 246 -18.90 6.70 -17.48
N PHE A 247 -17.70 7.12 -17.03
CA PHE A 247 -17.55 7.96 -15.85
C PHE A 247 -17.38 9.44 -16.22
N ARG A 248 -18.21 10.30 -15.63
CA ARG A 248 -18.21 11.76 -15.82
C ARG A 248 -18.20 12.48 -14.47
N ARG A 249 -17.45 11.95 -13.53
CA ARG A 249 -17.42 12.37 -12.12
C ARG A 249 -16.58 13.60 -11.86
N HIS A 250 -15.73 14.02 -12.81
CA HIS A 250 -14.71 15.04 -12.60
C HIS A 250 -14.79 16.16 -13.63
N ARG A 251 -14.64 17.38 -13.15
CA ARG A 251 -14.25 18.57 -13.93
C ARG A 251 -13.05 19.19 -13.24
N MET A 252 -12.03 19.52 -14.00
CA MET A 252 -10.77 20.02 -13.46
C MET A 252 -10.58 21.50 -13.78
N GLU A 253 -10.06 22.23 -12.78
CA GLU A 253 -9.63 23.61 -12.90
C GLU A 253 -8.21 23.76 -12.35
N LEU A 254 -7.38 24.53 -13.05
CA LEU A 254 -6.03 24.86 -12.61
C LEU A 254 -6.08 26.18 -11.83
N ILE A 255 -5.54 26.16 -10.62
CA ILE A 255 -5.46 27.33 -9.75
C ILE A 255 -4.01 27.71 -9.45
N GLY A 256 -3.78 28.90 -8.93
CA GLY A 256 -2.42 29.41 -8.77
C GLY A 256 -1.71 28.93 -7.51
N LYS A 257 -1.78 29.72 -6.42
CA LYS A 257 -0.97 29.55 -5.20
C LYS A 257 -1.73 28.85 -4.07
N VAL A 258 -0.98 28.44 -3.03
CA VAL A 258 -1.50 27.82 -1.80
C VAL A 258 -2.58 28.64 -1.11
N ASP A 259 -2.38 29.96 -0.97
CA ASP A 259 -3.34 30.84 -0.29
C ASP A 259 -4.69 30.88 -1.04
N GLU A 260 -4.66 30.81 -2.37
CA GLU A 260 -5.85 30.63 -3.20
C GLU A 260 -6.55 29.29 -2.89
N GLY A 261 -5.76 28.23 -2.71
CA GLY A 261 -6.26 26.92 -2.29
C GLY A 261 -6.89 26.92 -0.90
N VAL A 262 -6.31 27.62 0.08
CA VAL A 262 -6.87 27.76 1.44
C VAL A 262 -8.23 28.43 1.39
N ASN A 263 -8.32 29.61 0.76
CA ASN A 263 -9.58 30.35 0.63
C ASN A 263 -10.67 29.56 -0.10
N LEU A 264 -10.27 28.80 -1.15
CA LEU A 264 -11.19 27.92 -1.87
C LEU A 264 -11.74 26.82 -0.97
N VAL A 265 -10.88 26.17 -0.16
CA VAL A 265 -11.32 25.11 0.76
C VAL A 265 -12.30 25.65 1.79
N GLU A 266 -12.03 26.82 2.37
CA GLU A 266 -12.91 27.47 3.35
C GLU A 266 -14.29 27.80 2.75
N ASP A 267 -14.34 28.34 1.54
CA ASP A 267 -15.59 28.60 0.81
C ASP A 267 -16.35 27.29 0.53
N LEU A 268 -15.68 26.24 0.04
CA LEU A 268 -16.29 24.95 -0.23
C LEU A 268 -16.87 24.29 1.03
N VAL A 269 -16.15 24.37 2.15
CA VAL A 269 -16.62 23.86 3.44
C VAL A 269 -17.81 24.68 3.94
N GLY A 270 -17.77 26.00 3.76
CA GLY A 270 -18.91 26.89 4.05
C GLY A 270 -20.17 26.54 3.25
N ARG A 271 -20.02 25.99 2.06
CA ARG A 271 -21.11 25.44 1.22
C ARG A 271 -21.47 23.98 1.57
N GLY A 272 -20.94 23.43 2.66
CA GLY A 272 -21.24 22.08 3.14
C GLY A 272 -20.52 20.93 2.41
N LYS A 273 -19.53 21.23 1.56
CA LYS A 273 -18.75 20.21 0.83
C LYS A 273 -17.73 19.51 1.73
N ARG A 274 -17.49 18.24 1.47
CA ARG A 274 -16.37 17.48 2.02
C ARG A 274 -15.18 17.60 1.08
N VAL A 275 -14.05 18.11 1.58
CA VAL A 275 -12.89 18.44 0.76
C VAL A 275 -11.70 17.54 1.11
N LEU A 276 -11.08 16.98 0.08
CA LEU A 276 -9.77 16.32 0.16
C LEU A 276 -8.71 17.30 -0.33
N VAL A 277 -7.72 17.59 0.51
CA VAL A 277 -6.54 18.38 0.14
C VAL A 277 -5.32 17.45 0.09
N VAL A 278 -4.63 17.37 -1.05
CA VAL A 278 -3.44 16.52 -1.19
C VAL A 278 -2.23 17.37 -1.59
N LEU A 279 -1.23 17.35 -0.71
CA LEU A 279 0.00 18.13 -0.87
C LEU A 279 1.21 17.19 -1.01
N ASN A 280 2.22 17.62 -1.77
CA ASN A 280 3.34 16.75 -2.09
C ASN A 280 4.31 16.53 -0.93
N GLN A 281 4.38 17.46 0.02
CA GLN A 281 5.34 17.44 1.13
C GLN A 281 4.65 17.58 2.48
N VAL A 282 5.21 16.91 3.50
CA VAL A 282 4.67 16.94 4.86
C VAL A 282 4.66 18.37 5.42
N LYS A 283 5.76 19.13 5.26
CA LYS A 283 5.81 20.53 5.71
C LYS A 283 4.66 21.33 5.11
N ARG A 284 4.49 21.26 3.81
CA ARG A 284 3.45 21.97 3.08
C ARG A 284 2.03 21.56 3.53
N ALA A 285 1.84 20.28 3.90
CA ALA A 285 0.58 19.80 4.43
C ALA A 285 0.31 20.35 5.85
N VAL A 286 1.34 20.44 6.68
CA VAL A 286 1.25 21.07 8.02
C VAL A 286 0.94 22.56 7.88
N ASP A 287 1.71 23.30 7.06
CA ASP A 287 1.53 24.73 6.86
C ASP A 287 0.12 25.06 6.32
N PHE A 288 -0.39 24.25 5.39
CA PHE A 288 -1.76 24.38 4.87
C PHE A 288 -2.80 24.12 5.96
N TYR A 289 -2.61 23.04 6.73
CA TYR A 289 -3.51 22.67 7.81
C TYR A 289 -3.58 23.74 8.90
N GLU A 290 -2.45 24.36 9.27
CA GLU A 290 -2.41 25.42 10.27
C GLU A 290 -3.09 26.70 9.79
N LYS A 291 -2.91 27.07 8.51
CA LYS A 291 -3.57 28.25 7.90
C LYS A 291 -5.08 28.09 7.74
N LEU A 292 -5.56 26.86 7.58
CA LEU A 292 -6.95 26.56 7.25
C LEU A 292 -7.86 26.80 8.47
N ASP A 293 -8.84 27.68 8.37
CA ASP A 293 -9.91 27.88 9.37
C ASP A 293 -11.17 27.10 8.95
N ALA A 294 -11.19 25.81 9.21
CA ALA A 294 -12.31 24.95 8.87
C ALA A 294 -12.63 23.95 10.00
N PRO A 295 -13.91 23.77 10.36
CA PRO A 295 -14.30 22.79 11.37
C PRO A 295 -14.12 21.35 10.85
N GLY A 296 -13.77 20.44 11.75
CA GLY A 296 -13.67 19.03 11.43
C GLY A 296 -12.55 18.69 10.45
N LYS A 297 -11.45 19.47 10.45
CA LYS A 297 -10.25 19.19 9.67
C LYS A 297 -9.42 18.11 10.31
N VAL A 298 -8.84 17.23 9.50
CA VAL A 298 -7.93 16.15 9.89
C VAL A 298 -6.66 16.26 9.04
N LEU A 299 -5.49 16.11 9.68
CA LEU A 299 -4.19 16.05 9.01
C LEU A 299 -3.69 14.62 8.99
N LEU A 300 -3.24 14.11 7.82
CA LEU A 300 -2.71 12.75 7.68
C LEU A 300 -1.46 12.71 6.78
N HIS A 301 -0.33 12.27 7.34
CA HIS A 301 0.91 12.06 6.61
C HIS A 301 1.77 10.96 7.25
N SER A 302 2.94 10.68 6.67
CA SER A 302 3.82 9.58 7.10
C SER A 302 4.53 9.81 8.44
N ARG A 303 4.59 11.04 8.97
CA ARG A 303 5.37 11.37 10.18
C ARG A 303 4.55 11.36 11.48
N PHE A 304 3.46 10.61 11.53
CA PHE A 304 2.77 10.30 12.78
C PHE A 304 3.32 9.00 13.37
N THR A 305 3.24 8.88 14.70
CA THR A 305 3.41 7.58 15.36
C THR A 305 2.38 6.58 14.81
N VAL A 306 2.67 5.30 14.93
CA VAL A 306 1.73 4.26 14.49
C VAL A 306 0.39 4.40 15.23
N ASN A 307 0.43 4.77 16.51
CA ASN A 307 -0.77 4.99 17.33
C ASN A 307 -1.62 6.16 16.84
N ASP A 308 -1.01 7.33 16.67
CA ASP A 308 -1.76 8.53 16.28
C ASP A 308 -2.25 8.43 14.83
N ARG A 309 -1.49 7.80 13.96
CA ARG A 309 -1.91 7.54 12.60
C ARG A 309 -3.19 6.71 12.55
N TYR A 310 -3.27 5.65 13.33
CA TYR A 310 -4.46 4.82 13.43
C TYR A 310 -5.69 5.62 13.91
N GLU A 311 -5.52 6.43 14.97
CA GLU A 311 -6.60 7.27 15.47
C GLU A 311 -7.06 8.33 14.45
N LYS A 312 -6.14 8.88 13.67
CA LYS A 312 -6.47 9.83 12.59
C LYS A 312 -7.20 9.13 11.43
N GLU A 313 -6.78 7.93 11.04
CA GLU A 313 -7.45 7.14 10.00
C GLU A 313 -8.92 6.87 10.35
N ARG A 314 -9.25 6.61 11.61
CA ARG A 314 -10.64 6.43 12.09
C ARG A 314 -11.49 7.71 12.00
N LYS A 315 -10.87 8.88 12.13
CA LYS A 315 -11.58 10.19 12.05
C LYS A 315 -11.92 10.60 10.61
N ILE A 316 -11.36 9.96 9.60
CA ILE A 316 -11.51 10.38 8.19
C ILE A 316 -12.96 10.26 7.72
N GLU A 317 -13.70 9.25 8.13
CA GLU A 317 -15.10 9.07 7.70
C GLU A 317 -16.00 10.25 8.08
N GLY A 318 -15.77 10.82 9.27
CA GLY A 318 -16.55 11.96 9.79
C GLY A 318 -15.95 13.33 9.49
N CYS A 319 -14.78 13.44 8.89
CA CYS A 319 -14.13 14.73 8.68
C CYS A 319 -14.79 15.55 7.56
N ARG A 320 -14.74 16.89 7.70
CA ARG A 320 -15.13 17.83 6.66
C ARG A 320 -14.00 18.11 5.69
N VAL A 321 -12.78 18.22 6.20
CA VAL A 321 -11.57 18.39 5.40
C VAL A 321 -10.53 17.36 5.82
N LEU A 322 -9.99 16.64 4.85
CA LEU A 322 -8.79 15.86 5.03
C LEU A 322 -7.63 16.58 4.32
N VAL A 323 -6.65 17.04 5.08
CA VAL A 323 -5.36 17.50 4.54
C VAL A 323 -4.38 16.35 4.63
N ALA A 324 -3.85 15.91 3.50
CA ALA A 324 -3.00 14.72 3.45
C ALA A 324 -1.83 14.87 2.47
N THR A 325 -0.88 13.96 2.56
CA THR A 325 0.13 13.75 1.52
C THR A 325 -0.26 12.55 0.64
N GLN A 326 0.68 11.94 -0.07
CA GLN A 326 0.46 10.78 -0.94
C GLN A 326 -0.24 9.59 -0.25
N VAL A 327 -0.32 9.59 1.07
CA VAL A 327 -1.08 8.57 1.82
C VAL A 327 -2.56 8.51 1.42
N ALA A 328 -3.11 9.60 0.88
CA ALA A 328 -4.48 9.66 0.40
C ALA A 328 -4.69 8.97 -0.97
N GLU A 329 -3.65 8.77 -1.76
CA GLU A 329 -3.75 8.20 -3.12
C GLU A 329 -4.20 6.73 -3.09
N VAL A 330 -3.76 5.96 -2.10
CA VAL A 330 -3.89 4.50 -2.09
C VAL A 330 -4.88 3.98 -1.06
N SER A 331 -4.96 4.63 0.09
CA SER A 331 -5.42 3.96 1.31
C SER A 331 -6.86 4.27 1.70
N LEU A 332 -7.49 5.25 1.05
CA LEU A 332 -8.77 5.76 1.50
C LEU A 332 -9.93 5.17 0.69
N ASP A 333 -10.78 4.39 1.32
CA ASP A 333 -12.07 3.99 0.76
C ASP A 333 -13.17 4.96 1.20
N VAL A 334 -12.86 6.26 1.10
CA VAL A 334 -13.77 7.36 1.42
C VAL A 334 -13.95 8.20 0.16
N SER A 335 -15.18 8.68 -0.04
CA SER A 335 -15.49 9.60 -1.12
C SER A 335 -15.61 11.02 -0.58
N PHE A 336 -14.95 11.95 -1.24
CA PHE A 336 -15.07 13.38 -1.01
C PHE A 336 -15.86 14.03 -2.15
N ASP A 337 -16.34 15.26 -1.93
CA ASP A 337 -17.05 16.01 -2.97
C ASP A 337 -16.07 16.74 -3.87
N VAL A 338 -14.95 17.22 -3.31
CA VAL A 338 -13.97 18.06 -4.00
C VAL A 338 -12.54 17.64 -3.64
N LEU A 339 -11.63 17.72 -4.62
CA LEU A 339 -10.19 17.61 -4.46
C LEU A 339 -9.53 18.98 -4.68
N VAL A 340 -8.63 19.36 -3.78
CA VAL A 340 -7.64 20.41 -3.98
C VAL A 340 -6.25 19.78 -3.88
N SER A 341 -5.46 19.82 -4.94
CA SER A 341 -4.20 19.07 -5.02
C SER A 341 -3.04 19.96 -5.44
N ASP A 342 -1.86 19.73 -4.89
CA ASP A 342 -0.63 20.18 -5.53
C ASP A 342 -0.50 19.53 -6.91
N LEU A 343 0.16 20.25 -7.84
CA LEU A 343 0.61 19.69 -9.10
C LEU A 343 1.51 18.47 -8.84
N ALA A 344 1.20 17.38 -9.51
CA ALA A 344 1.88 16.09 -9.36
C ALA A 344 1.90 15.37 -10.71
N PRO A 345 2.65 14.26 -10.87
CA PRO A 345 2.58 13.42 -12.07
C PRO A 345 1.15 13.01 -12.42
N ILE A 346 0.84 12.95 -13.71
CA ILE A 346 -0.51 12.60 -14.20
C ILE A 346 -1.09 11.35 -13.52
N PRO A 347 -0.35 10.24 -13.35
CA PRO A 347 -0.87 9.07 -12.63
C PRO A 347 -1.34 9.40 -11.21
N ALA A 348 -0.57 10.22 -10.46
CA ALA A 348 -0.92 10.64 -9.11
C ALA A 348 -2.18 11.51 -9.08
N ILE A 349 -2.31 12.47 -10.00
CA ILE A 349 -3.52 13.32 -10.13
C ILE A 349 -4.76 12.45 -10.39
N ILE A 350 -4.67 11.47 -11.28
CA ILE A 350 -5.77 10.53 -11.57
C ILE A 350 -6.17 9.74 -10.31
N GLN A 351 -5.20 9.26 -9.55
CA GLN A 351 -5.45 8.51 -8.31
C GLN A 351 -6.10 9.38 -7.22
N ARG A 352 -5.64 10.62 -7.08
CA ARG A 352 -6.23 11.61 -6.15
C ARG A 352 -7.66 11.95 -6.56
N ALA A 353 -7.90 12.22 -7.84
CA ALA A 353 -9.24 12.47 -8.38
C ALA A 353 -10.18 11.26 -8.19
N GLY A 354 -9.67 10.04 -8.29
CA GLY A 354 -10.40 8.82 -8.00
C GLY A 354 -10.94 8.69 -6.55
N ARG A 355 -10.65 9.65 -5.66
CA ARG A 355 -11.22 9.78 -4.30
C ARG A 355 -12.38 10.76 -4.23
N VAL A 356 -12.74 11.37 -5.34
CA VAL A 356 -13.83 12.35 -5.45
C VAL A 356 -14.99 11.73 -6.23
N ASN A 357 -16.21 11.90 -5.72
CA ASN A 357 -17.43 11.35 -6.32
C ASN A 357 -17.30 9.86 -6.71
N ARG A 358 -16.58 9.09 -5.90
CA ARG A 358 -16.15 7.73 -6.23
C ARG A 358 -17.28 6.78 -6.61
N TYR A 359 -18.45 6.98 -5.99
CA TYR A 359 -19.63 6.12 -6.17
C TYR A 359 -20.72 6.76 -7.01
N SER A 360 -20.48 7.97 -7.54
CA SER A 360 -21.45 8.68 -8.37
C SER A 360 -21.21 8.39 -9.85
N GLU A 361 -22.29 8.12 -10.58
CA GLU A 361 -22.28 8.04 -12.05
C GLU A 361 -22.72 9.37 -12.68
N SER A 362 -23.19 10.33 -11.87
CA SER A 362 -23.77 11.57 -12.34
C SER A 362 -22.72 12.51 -12.91
N LYS A 363 -23.08 13.17 -14.02
CA LYS A 363 -22.25 14.24 -14.60
C LYS A 363 -22.18 15.42 -13.64
N VAL A 364 -20.97 15.89 -13.37
CA VAL A 364 -20.71 17.07 -12.54
C VAL A 364 -20.80 18.33 -13.39
N SER A 365 -21.53 19.35 -12.90
CA SER A 365 -21.70 20.67 -13.57
C SER A 365 -20.51 21.59 -13.32
N ASP A 366 -20.04 21.63 -12.07
CA ASP A 366 -19.01 22.55 -11.61
C ASP A 366 -17.66 21.85 -11.42
N PRO A 367 -16.53 22.57 -11.44
CA PRO A 367 -15.24 22.00 -11.10
C PRO A 367 -15.25 21.38 -9.70
N ASN A 368 -14.68 20.17 -9.59
CA ASN A 368 -14.54 19.44 -8.35
C ASN A 368 -13.16 18.80 -8.18
N VAL A 369 -12.24 19.07 -9.11
CA VAL A 369 -10.82 18.74 -9.04
C VAL A 369 -10.03 20.01 -9.33
N TYR A 370 -9.38 20.56 -8.31
CA TYR A 370 -8.57 21.76 -8.42
C TYR A 370 -7.10 21.40 -8.25
N VAL A 371 -6.26 21.86 -9.18
CA VAL A 371 -4.81 21.60 -9.16
C VAL A 371 -4.06 22.92 -9.02
N MET A 372 -3.34 23.06 -7.90
CA MET A 372 -2.45 24.19 -7.63
C MET A 372 -1.17 24.04 -8.45
N THR A 373 -0.99 24.89 -9.45
CA THR A 373 0.14 24.80 -10.40
C THR A 373 1.43 25.44 -9.89
N LYS A 374 1.35 26.38 -8.95
CA LYS A 374 2.53 27.04 -8.37
C LYS A 374 2.97 26.32 -7.10
N ILE A 375 3.82 25.31 -7.27
CA ILE A 375 4.46 24.57 -6.18
C ILE A 375 5.89 25.09 -5.96
N GLU A 376 6.35 25.09 -4.70
CA GLU A 376 7.70 25.55 -4.33
C GLU A 376 8.78 24.53 -4.68
N SER A 377 8.43 23.27 -4.77
CA SER A 377 9.35 22.15 -5.04
C SER A 377 8.62 21.01 -5.72
N SER A 378 9.26 20.38 -6.68
CA SER A 378 8.80 19.15 -7.34
C SER A 378 8.82 17.92 -6.42
N LYS A 379 9.65 17.93 -5.35
CA LYS A 379 9.83 16.78 -4.47
C LYS A 379 8.50 16.28 -3.87
N PRO A 380 8.28 14.95 -3.81
CA PRO A 380 9.26 13.87 -4.02
C PRO A 380 9.44 13.40 -5.47
N TYR A 381 8.80 14.06 -6.41
CA TYR A 381 8.86 13.73 -7.85
C TYR A 381 10.08 14.36 -8.52
N TYR A 382 10.35 13.97 -9.75
CA TYR A 382 11.39 14.60 -10.57
C TYR A 382 10.84 15.85 -11.27
N ASP A 383 11.71 16.84 -11.48
CA ASP A 383 11.33 18.11 -12.11
C ASP A 383 10.67 17.88 -13.47
N LEU A 384 11.25 17.00 -14.29
CA LEU A 384 10.74 16.68 -15.63
C LEU A 384 9.33 16.05 -15.62
N GLU A 385 9.02 15.20 -14.62
CA GLU A 385 7.68 14.62 -14.47
C GLU A 385 6.63 15.71 -14.16
N ILE A 386 7.00 16.69 -13.37
CA ILE A 386 6.15 17.84 -13.02
C ILE A 386 5.96 18.76 -14.21
N GLU A 387 7.03 19.08 -14.95
CA GLU A 387 6.98 19.91 -16.16
C GLU A 387 6.08 19.29 -17.24
N HIS A 388 6.26 18.00 -17.52
CA HIS A 388 5.41 17.27 -18.47
C HIS A 388 3.96 17.26 -18.01
N SER A 389 3.71 17.02 -16.71
CA SER A 389 2.35 16.99 -16.18
C SER A 389 1.67 18.34 -16.26
N LEU A 390 2.38 19.44 -15.96
CA LEU A 390 1.84 20.79 -16.10
C LEU A 390 1.44 21.06 -17.56
N HIS A 391 2.33 20.81 -18.50
CA HIS A 391 2.07 20.99 -19.93
C HIS A 391 0.83 20.21 -20.39
N ILE A 392 0.72 18.93 -19.98
CA ILE A 392 -0.43 18.09 -20.33
C ILE A 392 -1.73 18.64 -19.73
N LEU A 393 -1.70 19.07 -18.45
CA LEU A 393 -2.88 19.59 -17.78
C LEU A 393 -3.35 20.91 -18.41
N GLU A 394 -2.46 21.85 -18.70
CA GLU A 394 -2.79 23.12 -19.37
C GLU A 394 -3.49 22.90 -20.72
N ASN A 395 -3.10 21.87 -21.44
CA ASN A 395 -3.64 21.57 -22.76
C ASN A 395 -4.88 20.67 -22.76
N LYS A 396 -5.11 19.85 -21.72
CA LYS A 396 -6.13 18.79 -21.75
C LYS A 396 -7.09 18.74 -20.57
N ALA A 397 -6.84 19.48 -19.45
CA ALA A 397 -7.70 19.40 -18.27
C ALA A 397 -9.18 19.70 -18.57
N TRP A 398 -9.45 20.68 -19.42
CA TRP A 398 -10.80 21.07 -19.86
C TRP A 398 -11.59 19.95 -20.55
N ARG A 399 -10.89 18.97 -21.17
CA ARG A 399 -11.53 17.83 -21.88
C ARG A 399 -12.30 16.90 -20.95
N LEU A 400 -12.01 16.91 -19.63
CA LEU A 400 -12.80 16.16 -18.65
C LEU A 400 -14.28 16.56 -18.67
N GLY A 401 -14.57 17.85 -18.91
CA GLY A 401 -15.94 18.33 -19.04
C GLY A 401 -16.67 17.80 -20.29
N GLU A 402 -15.94 17.50 -21.36
CA GLU A 402 -16.49 17.03 -22.63
C GLU A 402 -16.51 15.52 -22.75
N LYS A 403 -15.35 14.85 -22.50
CA LYS A 403 -15.12 13.43 -22.71
C LYS A 403 -15.26 12.57 -21.46
N GLY A 404 -15.48 13.18 -20.29
CA GLY A 404 -15.44 12.47 -19.01
C GLY A 404 -14.05 11.90 -18.73
N GLU A 405 -13.98 10.80 -18.00
CA GLU A 405 -12.71 10.22 -17.55
C GLU A 405 -11.88 9.59 -18.68
N SER A 406 -12.42 9.43 -19.90
CA SER A 406 -11.57 9.07 -21.06
C SER A 406 -10.50 10.11 -21.37
N ALA A 407 -10.69 11.39 -20.95
CA ALA A 407 -9.66 12.40 -21.02
C ALA A 407 -8.42 12.08 -20.17
N TYR A 408 -8.59 11.39 -19.05
CA TYR A 408 -7.46 10.92 -18.23
C TYR A 408 -6.58 9.93 -19.00
N LEU A 409 -7.17 9.06 -19.82
CA LEU A 409 -6.40 8.13 -20.65
C LEU A 409 -5.58 8.86 -21.73
N GLU A 410 -6.13 9.95 -22.30
CA GLU A 410 -5.39 10.77 -23.26
C GLU A 410 -4.19 11.46 -22.59
N MET A 411 -4.40 11.99 -21.37
CA MET A 411 -3.32 12.59 -20.57
C MET A 411 -2.27 11.54 -20.17
N LEU A 412 -2.71 10.36 -19.75
CA LEU A 412 -1.85 9.28 -19.31
C LEU A 412 -1.00 8.73 -20.47
N ARG A 413 -1.58 8.56 -21.67
CA ARG A 413 -0.84 8.10 -22.85
C ARG A 413 0.25 9.10 -23.25
N GLU A 414 -0.03 10.39 -23.20
CA GLU A 414 0.98 11.41 -23.49
C GLU A 414 2.07 11.41 -22.41
N TYR A 415 1.71 11.37 -21.14
CA TYR A 415 2.66 11.27 -20.04
C TYR A 415 3.54 10.02 -20.16
N ASP A 416 2.94 8.87 -20.44
CA ASP A 416 3.64 7.60 -20.61
C ASP A 416 4.63 7.66 -21.78
N SER A 417 4.25 8.26 -22.91
CA SER A 417 5.15 8.43 -24.05
C SER A 417 6.36 9.33 -23.77
N LEU A 418 6.19 10.33 -22.90
CA LEU A 418 7.26 11.26 -22.52
C LEU A 418 8.20 10.71 -21.44
N THR A 419 7.73 9.76 -20.63
CA THR A 419 8.47 9.23 -19.47
C THR A 419 8.91 7.78 -19.63
N HIS A 420 8.49 7.08 -20.67
CA HIS A 420 8.69 5.64 -20.88
C HIS A 420 10.16 5.23 -20.74
N ASP A 421 11.04 5.82 -21.55
CA ASP A 421 12.45 5.42 -21.59
C ASP A 421 13.15 5.67 -20.26
N GLN A 422 12.83 6.78 -19.59
CA GLN A 422 13.39 7.09 -18.28
C GLN A 422 12.95 6.08 -17.21
N LEU A 423 11.65 5.70 -17.21
CA LEU A 423 11.13 4.70 -16.29
C LEU A 423 11.72 3.32 -16.57
N LEU A 424 11.80 2.94 -17.84
CA LEU A 424 12.39 1.67 -18.28
C LEU A 424 13.85 1.57 -17.85
N GLN A 425 14.64 2.61 -18.09
CA GLN A 425 16.05 2.65 -17.66
C GLN A 425 16.18 2.45 -16.16
N LYS A 426 15.40 3.14 -15.33
CA LYS A 426 15.44 2.99 -13.87
C LYS A 426 15.08 1.58 -13.41
N VAL A 427 14.09 0.95 -14.05
CA VAL A 427 13.69 -0.42 -13.75
C VAL A 427 14.82 -1.39 -14.08
N GLU A 428 15.43 -1.27 -15.27
CA GLU A 428 16.51 -2.16 -15.71
C GLU A 428 17.80 -1.98 -14.88
N GLU A 429 18.16 -0.76 -14.51
CA GLU A 429 19.29 -0.51 -13.59
C GLU A 429 19.14 -1.30 -12.28
N PHE A 430 17.92 -1.37 -11.74
CA PHE A 430 17.66 -2.10 -10.51
C PHE A 430 17.63 -3.63 -10.73
N ARG A 431 17.10 -4.09 -11.85
CA ARG A 431 17.15 -5.51 -12.25
C ARG A 431 18.59 -6.00 -12.36
N ASP A 432 19.44 -5.22 -13.01
CA ASP A 432 20.86 -5.53 -13.14
C ASP A 432 21.58 -5.57 -11.79
N MET A 433 21.23 -4.69 -10.87
CA MET A 433 21.77 -4.72 -9.51
C MET A 433 21.40 -6.03 -8.80
N ILE A 434 20.16 -6.49 -8.91
CA ILE A 434 19.70 -7.76 -8.31
C ILE A 434 20.40 -8.95 -8.96
N ARG A 435 20.55 -8.98 -10.28
CA ARG A 435 21.27 -10.05 -11.01
C ARG A 435 22.73 -10.12 -10.58
N ARG A 436 23.43 -8.98 -10.53
CA ARG A 436 24.83 -8.92 -10.08
C ARG A 436 25.01 -9.35 -8.62
N ALA A 437 24.02 -9.11 -7.78
CA ALA A 437 24.03 -9.57 -6.38
C ALA A 437 23.89 -11.08 -6.23
N GLY A 438 23.60 -11.83 -7.32
CA GLY A 438 23.51 -13.29 -7.31
C GLY A 438 22.43 -13.84 -6.37
N ILE A 439 21.35 -13.10 -6.15
CA ILE A 439 20.31 -13.43 -5.15
C ILE A 439 19.70 -14.82 -5.41
N PHE A 440 19.58 -15.20 -6.67
CA PHE A 440 18.99 -16.47 -7.09
C PHE A 440 20.01 -17.57 -7.36
N GLU A 441 21.30 -17.25 -7.29
CA GLU A 441 22.40 -18.17 -7.53
C GLU A 441 22.92 -18.84 -6.22
N GLY A 442 23.66 -19.93 -6.35
CA GLY A 442 24.35 -20.58 -5.24
C GLY A 442 23.45 -21.42 -4.32
N ASN A 443 23.88 -21.61 -3.07
CA ASN A 443 23.17 -22.45 -2.11
C ASN A 443 21.88 -21.80 -1.61
N GLN A 444 20.75 -22.33 -2.04
CA GLN A 444 19.42 -21.82 -1.72
C GLN A 444 19.00 -22.01 -0.24
N LEU A 445 19.79 -22.71 0.58
CA LEU A 445 19.53 -22.83 2.02
C LEU A 445 20.04 -21.64 2.83
N LEU A 446 20.98 -20.88 2.28
CA LEU A 446 21.51 -19.71 2.98
C LEU A 446 20.57 -18.52 2.80
N ALA A 447 20.22 -17.86 3.91
CA ALA A 447 19.61 -16.57 3.87
C ALA A 447 20.60 -15.52 3.31
N LEU A 448 20.09 -14.48 2.67
CA LEU A 448 20.93 -13.34 2.32
C LEU A 448 21.49 -12.72 3.61
N ASN A 449 22.77 -12.35 3.58
CA ASN A 449 23.42 -11.67 4.68
C ASN A 449 23.02 -10.17 4.78
N VAL A 450 21.74 -9.89 4.51
CA VAL A 450 21.13 -8.57 4.55
C VAL A 450 19.92 -8.69 5.45
N GLY A 451 19.85 -7.85 6.47
CA GLY A 451 18.66 -7.80 7.32
C GLY A 451 17.40 -7.48 6.51
N GLU A 452 16.30 -8.12 6.86
CA GLU A 452 14.99 -7.95 6.17
C GLU A 452 14.62 -6.47 6.01
N GLU A 453 14.86 -5.67 7.04
CA GLU A 453 14.62 -4.23 7.03
C GLU A 453 15.50 -3.48 6.01
N ARG A 454 16.78 -3.85 5.89
CA ARG A 454 17.69 -3.18 4.96
C ARG A 454 17.30 -3.44 3.51
N LEU A 455 16.97 -4.67 3.17
CA LEU A 455 16.52 -5.03 1.82
C LEU A 455 15.19 -4.34 1.48
N ALA A 456 14.22 -4.33 2.41
CA ALA A 456 12.96 -3.61 2.22
C ALA A 456 13.16 -2.10 2.03
N ARG A 457 14.13 -1.50 2.69
CA ARG A 457 14.49 -0.09 2.53
C ARG A 457 15.03 0.23 1.13
N GLU A 458 15.93 -0.60 0.64
CA GLU A 458 16.53 -0.41 -0.69
C GLU A 458 15.47 -0.59 -1.80
N LEU A 459 14.61 -1.58 -1.68
CA LEU A 459 13.51 -1.84 -2.61
C LEU A 459 12.54 -0.66 -2.76
N ARG A 460 12.29 0.09 -1.70
CA ARG A 460 11.38 1.24 -1.70
C ARG A 460 12.00 2.56 -2.17
N GLY A 461 13.22 2.53 -2.69
CA GLY A 461 13.89 3.73 -3.26
C GLY A 461 14.27 4.79 -2.23
N GLY A 462 14.48 4.40 -0.97
CA GLY A 462 14.98 5.28 0.08
C GLY A 462 14.92 4.62 1.45
N ALA A 463 16.03 4.68 2.18
CA ALA A 463 16.12 4.14 3.52
C ALA A 463 15.20 4.93 4.46
N ASN A 464 14.04 4.37 4.80
CA ASN A 464 13.26 4.80 5.95
C ASN A 464 13.71 3.99 7.16
N VAL A 465 13.90 4.66 8.28
CA VAL A 465 14.22 4.06 9.58
C VAL A 465 13.17 4.47 10.58
N MET A 466 12.99 3.66 11.60
CA MET A 466 12.12 4.00 12.73
C MET A 466 12.91 4.81 13.72
N VAL A 467 12.30 5.87 14.22
CA VAL A 467 12.82 6.71 15.30
C VAL A 467 11.78 6.86 16.40
N ILE A 468 12.23 7.16 17.61
CA ILE A 468 11.37 7.53 18.72
C ILE A 468 11.46 9.04 18.91
N PRO A 469 10.37 9.81 18.86
CA PRO A 469 10.39 11.21 19.27
C PRO A 469 10.77 11.34 20.76
N ASN A 470 11.53 12.35 21.12
CA ASN A 470 11.97 12.56 22.51
C ASN A 470 10.82 12.66 23.53
N ASN A 471 9.66 13.07 23.10
CA ASN A 471 8.42 13.07 23.90
C ASN A 471 8.11 11.70 24.55
N PHE A 472 8.53 10.61 23.93
CA PHE A 472 8.24 9.24 24.36
C PHE A 472 9.47 8.52 24.91
N GLU A 473 10.61 9.21 25.08
CA GLU A 473 11.87 8.59 25.47
C GLU A 473 11.78 7.84 26.80
N GLU A 474 11.27 8.47 27.86
CA GLU A 474 11.15 7.86 29.18
C GLU A 474 10.23 6.64 29.14
N LEU A 475 9.03 6.80 28.57
CA LEU A 475 8.05 5.74 28.41
C LEU A 475 8.64 4.52 27.67
N VAL A 476 9.29 4.77 26.55
CA VAL A 476 9.87 3.70 25.73
C VAL A 476 11.05 3.04 26.43
N ARG A 477 11.83 3.78 27.20
CA ARG A 477 12.92 3.24 28.03
C ARG A 477 12.37 2.27 29.08
N ASP A 478 11.30 2.65 29.76
CA ASP A 478 10.65 1.81 30.77
C ASP A 478 10.06 0.54 30.14
N LEU A 479 9.45 0.65 28.98
CA LEU A 479 8.96 -0.51 28.21
C LEU A 479 10.11 -1.44 27.80
N PHE A 480 11.26 -0.93 27.37
CA PHE A 480 12.42 -1.77 27.07
C PHE A 480 12.97 -2.46 28.32
N ASN A 481 13.01 -1.80 29.47
CA ASN A 481 13.41 -2.41 30.73
C ASN A 481 12.44 -3.53 31.12
N LYS A 482 11.15 -3.26 31.15
CA LYS A 482 10.09 -4.25 31.39
C LYS A 482 10.22 -5.46 30.45
N ARG A 483 10.47 -5.22 29.15
CA ARG A 483 10.66 -6.30 28.17
C ARG A 483 11.88 -7.17 28.47
N ARG A 484 12.96 -6.61 29.04
CA ARG A 484 14.16 -7.39 29.43
C ARG A 484 13.90 -8.26 30.66
N GLU A 485 13.12 -7.79 31.61
CA GLU A 485 12.76 -8.49 32.85
C GLU A 485 11.71 -9.56 32.62
N THR A 486 10.88 -9.42 31.60
CA THR A 486 9.81 -10.34 31.25
C THR A 486 10.35 -11.64 30.67
N THR A 487 9.96 -12.79 31.24
CA THR A 487 10.37 -14.14 30.80
C THR A 487 9.44 -14.73 29.74
N SER A 488 8.13 -14.42 29.84
CA SER A 488 7.12 -14.87 28.87
C SER A 488 7.43 -14.33 27.47
N TYR A 489 7.39 -15.20 26.47
CA TYR A 489 7.55 -14.81 25.06
C TYR A 489 6.41 -13.90 24.60
N GLU A 490 5.19 -14.20 25.01
CA GLU A 490 3.96 -13.49 24.66
C GLU A 490 3.97 -12.07 25.20
N ASP A 491 4.27 -11.91 26.50
CA ASP A 491 4.38 -10.57 27.11
C ASP A 491 5.51 -9.74 26.47
N ARG A 492 6.63 -10.37 26.13
CA ARG A 492 7.71 -9.70 25.39
C ARG A 492 7.27 -9.22 24.02
N MET A 493 6.39 -9.95 23.35
CA MET A 493 5.83 -9.56 22.04
C MET A 493 4.80 -8.43 22.21
N ARG A 494 3.95 -8.48 23.23
CA ARG A 494 3.01 -7.39 23.56
C ARG A 494 3.76 -6.08 23.85
N ILE A 495 4.77 -6.12 24.72
CA ILE A 495 5.58 -4.93 25.03
C ILE A 495 6.28 -4.42 23.76
N TRP A 496 6.75 -5.31 22.89
CA TRP A 496 7.38 -4.90 21.61
C TRP A 496 6.38 -4.22 20.67
N ALA A 497 5.16 -4.73 20.58
CA ALA A 497 4.10 -4.10 19.81
C ALA A 497 3.72 -2.72 20.37
N GLU A 498 3.66 -2.58 21.69
CA GLU A 498 3.43 -1.30 22.37
C GLU A 498 4.54 -0.29 22.04
N ILE A 499 5.82 -0.69 22.12
CA ILE A 499 6.95 0.16 21.74
C ILE A 499 6.82 0.62 20.28
N LYS A 500 6.48 -0.29 19.37
CA LYS A 500 6.25 0.05 17.95
C LYS A 500 5.17 1.11 17.75
N GLY A 501 4.17 1.15 18.62
CA GLY A 501 3.11 2.15 18.61
C GLY A 501 3.62 3.60 18.67
N TYR A 502 4.78 3.82 19.28
CA TYR A 502 5.41 5.14 19.44
C TYR A 502 6.46 5.46 18.37
N MET A 503 6.72 4.54 17.44
CA MET A 503 7.68 4.75 16.38
C MET A 503 7.13 5.64 15.27
N VAL A 504 8.02 6.44 14.69
CA VAL A 504 7.77 7.27 13.52
C VAL A 504 8.71 6.85 12.39
N PRO A 505 8.22 6.54 11.18
CA PRO A 505 9.09 6.29 10.03
C PRO A 505 9.64 7.61 9.48
N VAL A 506 10.97 7.72 9.37
CA VAL A 506 11.66 8.88 8.79
C VAL A 506 12.66 8.44 7.74
N LYS A 507 13.08 9.33 6.87
CA LYS A 507 14.21 9.09 5.96
C LYS A 507 15.50 8.87 6.76
N LEU A 508 16.37 7.99 6.30
CA LEU A 508 17.62 7.64 6.99
C LEU A 508 18.46 8.88 7.33
N TRP A 509 18.54 9.84 6.42
CA TRP A 509 19.32 11.05 6.66
C TRP A 509 18.83 11.85 7.89
N ILE A 510 17.51 11.85 8.17
CA ILE A 510 16.93 12.49 9.36
C ILE A 510 17.43 11.79 10.63
N ALA A 511 17.42 10.46 10.62
CA ALA A 511 17.90 9.70 11.77
C ALA A 511 19.43 9.81 11.95
N MET A 512 20.18 10.01 10.87
CA MET A 512 21.63 10.22 10.93
C MET A 512 22.00 11.62 11.41
N GLU A 513 21.24 12.63 11.03
CA GLU A 513 21.52 14.04 11.34
C GLU A 513 20.98 14.43 12.73
N TYR A 514 19.79 13.97 13.08
CA TYR A 514 19.05 14.39 14.29
C TYR A 514 18.84 13.25 15.30
N GLY A 515 19.21 12.02 14.96
CA GLY A 515 19.03 10.86 15.82
C GLY A 515 20.20 10.70 16.79
N ARG A 516 19.89 10.56 18.08
CA ARG A 516 20.86 10.24 19.13
C ARG A 516 20.65 8.83 19.66
N GLN A 517 21.75 8.20 20.06
CA GLN A 517 21.69 6.90 20.75
C GLN A 517 21.44 7.14 22.24
N VAL A 518 20.42 6.49 22.77
CA VAL A 518 20.03 6.58 24.17
C VAL A 518 20.31 5.25 24.86
N PRO A 519 21.01 5.22 26.01
CA PRO A 519 21.22 3.99 26.76
C PRO A 519 19.90 3.31 27.08
N GLY A 520 19.80 2.02 26.74
CA GLY A 520 18.60 1.24 27.00
C GLY A 520 17.60 1.21 25.84
N ILE A 521 17.67 2.12 24.88
CA ILE A 521 16.79 2.18 23.70
C ILE A 521 17.63 1.87 22.44
N PRO A 522 17.42 0.73 21.77
CA PRO A 522 18.21 0.36 20.57
C PRO A 522 17.75 1.07 19.28
N ILE A 523 16.78 1.99 19.38
CA ILE A 523 16.21 2.76 18.27
C ILE A 523 16.65 4.22 18.44
N PRO A 524 17.09 4.91 17.37
CA PRO A 524 17.45 6.32 17.47
C PRO A 524 16.31 7.17 18.04
N VAL A 525 16.62 8.01 19.00
CA VAL A 525 15.72 9.02 19.55
C VAL A 525 15.98 10.34 18.84
N VAL A 526 14.93 11.03 18.37
CA VAL A 526 15.05 12.34 17.71
C VAL A 526 14.50 13.45 18.60
N GLY A 527 15.18 14.61 18.56
CA GLY A 527 14.92 15.76 19.43
C GLY A 527 15.77 15.73 20.70
N GLU A 528 16.05 16.93 21.22
CA GLU A 528 16.85 17.15 22.44
C GLU A 528 15.95 17.62 23.60
N ASP A 529 16.02 18.93 23.93
CA ASP A 529 15.36 19.48 25.12
C ASP A 529 13.89 19.87 24.89
N LYS A 530 13.49 20.16 23.64
CA LYS A 530 12.13 20.57 23.30
C LYS A 530 11.36 19.44 22.64
N PRO A 531 10.05 19.32 22.93
CA PRO A 531 9.20 18.37 22.24
C PRO A 531 9.17 18.59 20.73
N VAL A 532 9.53 17.56 19.97
CA VAL A 532 9.57 17.62 18.49
C VAL A 532 8.35 16.96 17.84
N TYR A 533 7.47 16.39 18.64
CA TYR A 533 6.29 15.66 18.19
C TYR A 533 5.00 16.24 18.79
N SER A 534 3.95 16.24 17.99
CA SER A 534 2.59 16.56 18.40
C SER A 534 1.61 15.53 17.83
N PRO A 535 0.63 15.01 18.60
CA PRO A 535 -0.42 14.15 18.06
C PRO A 535 -1.23 14.82 16.95
N GLU A 536 -1.29 16.15 16.93
CA GLU A 536 -1.99 16.91 15.92
C GLU A 536 -1.20 17.04 14.61
N LEU A 537 0.07 17.43 14.70
CA LEU A 537 0.92 17.80 13.56
C LEU A 537 1.96 16.72 13.19
N GLY A 538 2.18 15.71 14.04
CA GLY A 538 3.21 14.69 13.86
C GLY A 538 4.61 15.17 14.23
N LEU A 539 5.65 14.52 13.68
CA LEU A 539 7.05 14.88 13.90
C LEU A 539 7.42 16.10 13.03
N LEU A 540 7.81 17.17 13.70
CA LEU A 540 8.16 18.47 13.12
C LEU A 540 9.68 18.59 12.97
N LEU A 541 10.21 18.45 11.75
CA LEU A 541 11.63 18.55 11.47
C LEU A 541 12.22 19.95 11.73
N GLU A 542 11.38 20.97 11.71
CA GLU A 542 11.77 22.36 11.99
C GLU A 542 12.07 22.60 13.48
N LYS A 543 11.70 21.64 14.33
CA LYS A 543 12.01 21.66 15.78
C LYS A 543 13.18 20.75 16.15
N LEU A 544 13.73 20.02 15.16
CA LEU A 544 14.95 19.25 15.30
C LEU A 544 16.16 20.16 15.07
#